data_f163818d97c9e75e47ee3daa0952b12f
#
_entry.id   f163818d97c9e75e47ee3daa0952b12f
#
_cell.length_a   1.000
_cell.length_b   1.000
_cell.length_c   1.000
_cell.angle_alpha   90.00
_cell.angle_beta   90.00
_cell.angle_gamma   90.00
#
_symmetry.space_group_name_H-M   'P 1'
#
loop_
_entity.id
_entity.type
_entity.pdbx_description
1 polymer ?
#
loop_
_entity_poly.entity_id
_entity_poly.type
_entity_poly.pdbx_seq_one_letter_code
_entity_poly.pdbx_strand_id
1 'polypeptide(L)'
;MNKKIYSSSIKKTPFKYSISKKIAKLMIDGKGRQEVFDECYVRNYIEVESIDRRKEISSVIYSRLINIDEFLLKQFYEGDVETSKFILVYAIAKSDMLFFDFMFEIYREALVGNKDYISIDDFDNFFAAKKETDLIVASWGHYTMTQLAKGYRNILVDSGMGERDKRNIKAIKLMIHPA
;
A
#
# COMPACT_ATOMS: atom_id res chain seq x y z
N MET A 1 -12.24 10.80 19.61
CA MET A 1 -12.14 10.38 18.20
C MET A 1 -10.73 10.72 17.71
N ASN A 2 -9.91 9.72 17.43
CA ASN A 2 -8.58 9.99 16.82
C ASN A 2 -8.81 10.62 15.44
N LYS A 3 -8.25 11.81 15.24
CA LYS A 3 -8.32 12.53 13.97
C LYS A 3 -7.65 11.68 12.89
N LYS A 4 -8.37 11.33 11.83
CA LYS A 4 -7.79 10.66 10.66
C LYS A 4 -6.69 11.57 10.09
N ILE A 5 -5.48 11.05 9.95
CA ILE A 5 -4.36 11.77 9.34
C ILE A 5 -4.07 11.10 8.01
N TYR A 6 -4.38 11.79 6.92
CA TYR A 6 -4.05 11.32 5.59
C TYR A 6 -2.59 11.56 5.24
N SER A 7 -2.00 10.64 4.49
CA SER A 7 -0.62 10.73 4.03
C SER A 7 -0.50 10.61 2.52
N SER A 8 0.60 11.06 1.97
CA SER A 8 0.92 10.88 0.55
C SER A 8 2.09 9.92 0.32
N SER A 9 2.39 9.06 1.29
CA SER A 9 3.56 8.16 1.27
C SER A 9 3.54 7.18 0.10
N ILE A 10 2.35 6.72 -0.30
CA ILE A 10 2.16 5.77 -1.40
C ILE A 10 2.67 6.30 -2.75
N LYS A 11 2.66 7.62 -2.97
CA LYS A 11 3.18 8.19 -4.23
C LYS A 11 4.63 7.81 -4.54
N LYS A 12 5.45 7.62 -3.50
CA LYS A 12 6.87 7.28 -3.63
C LYS A 12 7.19 5.82 -3.32
N THR A 13 6.38 5.21 -2.44
CA THR A 13 6.58 3.83 -2.00
C THR A 13 5.24 3.08 -2.09
N PRO A 14 4.79 2.70 -3.31
CA PRO A 14 3.51 2.04 -3.48
C PRO A 14 3.52 0.62 -2.86
N PHE A 15 3.77 -0.43 -3.61
CA PHE A 15 3.65 -1.81 -3.14
C PHE A 15 4.96 -2.37 -2.57
N LYS A 16 6.05 -2.35 -3.36
CA LYS A 16 7.39 -2.78 -2.95
C LYS A 16 7.45 -4.18 -2.31
N TYR A 17 6.78 -5.17 -2.91
CA TYR A 17 6.62 -6.51 -2.36
C TYR A 17 7.94 -7.18 -1.94
N SER A 18 8.95 -7.26 -2.82
CA SER A 18 10.23 -7.92 -2.54
C SER A 18 11.00 -7.26 -1.39
N ILE A 19 10.99 -5.93 -1.33
CA ILE A 19 11.63 -5.19 -0.23
C ILE A 19 10.86 -5.42 1.08
N SER A 20 9.53 -5.46 1.01
CA SER A 20 8.70 -5.76 2.19
C SER A 20 8.99 -7.16 2.75
N LYS A 21 9.20 -8.17 1.89
CA LYS A 21 9.64 -9.52 2.31
C LYS A 21 11.00 -9.49 3.03
N LYS A 22 11.97 -8.73 2.51
CA LYS A 22 13.29 -8.59 3.14
C LYS A 22 13.18 -7.98 4.54
N ILE A 23 12.39 -6.92 4.70
CA ILE A 23 12.19 -6.26 6.00
C ILE A 23 11.41 -7.16 6.96
N ALA A 24 10.36 -7.86 6.49
CA ALA A 24 9.62 -8.82 7.30
C ALA A 24 10.53 -9.91 7.86
N LYS A 25 11.47 -10.42 7.06
CA LYS A 25 12.45 -11.39 7.54
C LYS A 25 13.26 -10.87 8.71
N LEU A 26 13.80 -9.67 8.63
CA LEU A 26 14.55 -9.06 9.72
C LEU A 26 13.71 -8.95 11.00
N MET A 27 12.44 -8.58 10.87
CA MET A 27 11.51 -8.49 12.01
C MET A 27 11.20 -9.86 12.63
N ILE A 28 10.98 -10.89 11.80
CA ILE A 28 10.74 -12.27 12.25
C ILE A 28 11.98 -12.86 12.92
N ASP A 29 13.18 -12.53 12.43
CA ASP A 29 14.46 -12.93 13.05
C ASP A 29 14.71 -12.22 14.40
N GLY A 30 13.74 -11.45 14.90
CA GLY A 30 13.78 -10.80 16.20
C GLY A 30 14.58 -9.49 16.25
N LYS A 31 14.97 -8.94 15.11
CA LYS A 31 15.68 -7.65 15.06
C LYS A 31 14.75 -6.51 15.49
N GLY A 32 15.23 -5.72 16.44
CA GLY A 32 14.57 -4.49 16.85
C GLY A 32 14.58 -3.41 15.76
N ARG A 33 13.80 -2.37 15.97
CA ARG A 33 13.65 -1.27 14.99
C ARG A 33 14.99 -0.70 14.53
N GLN A 34 15.90 -0.43 15.46
CA GLN A 34 17.20 0.16 15.15
C GLN A 34 18.06 -0.80 14.31
N GLU A 35 18.08 -2.08 14.65
CA GLU A 35 18.82 -3.09 13.91
C GLU A 35 18.29 -3.27 12.48
N VAL A 36 16.96 -3.27 12.31
CA VAL A 36 16.34 -3.31 10.97
C VAL A 36 16.79 -2.11 10.13
N PHE A 37 16.81 -0.91 10.72
CA PHE A 37 17.25 0.28 10.01
C PHE A 37 18.76 0.28 9.72
N ASP A 38 19.59 -0.23 10.62
CA ASP A 38 21.02 -0.37 10.37
C ASP A 38 21.32 -1.36 9.23
N GLU A 39 20.58 -2.47 9.15
CA GLU A 39 20.65 -3.40 8.02
C GLU A 39 20.26 -2.72 6.70
N CYS A 40 19.17 -1.96 6.70
CA CYS A 40 18.68 -1.30 5.50
C CYS A 40 19.54 -0.12 5.05
N TYR A 41 19.96 0.75 6.00
CA TYR A 41 20.62 2.00 5.68
C TYR A 41 22.11 1.84 5.45
N VAL A 42 22.78 1.13 6.38
CA VAL A 42 24.24 0.99 6.39
C VAL A 42 24.65 -0.17 5.49
N ARG A 43 24.08 -1.35 5.71
CA ARG A 43 24.46 -2.58 5.00
C ARG A 43 23.77 -2.76 3.65
N ASN A 44 22.82 -1.88 3.32
CA ASN A 44 22.06 -1.93 2.06
C ASN A 44 21.36 -3.29 1.82
N TYR A 45 20.84 -3.92 2.87
CA TYR A 45 20.17 -5.22 2.77
C TYR A 45 18.99 -5.22 1.76
N ILE A 46 18.35 -4.06 1.57
CA ILE A 46 17.25 -3.90 0.61
C ILE A 46 17.71 -3.64 -0.84
N GLU A 47 19.03 -3.52 -1.08
CA GLU A 47 19.63 -3.35 -2.42
C GLU A 47 19.10 -2.10 -3.16
N VAL A 48 19.07 -0.97 -2.49
CA VAL A 48 18.71 0.33 -3.05
C VAL A 48 19.95 1.24 -3.01
N GLU A 49 20.36 1.82 -4.13
CA GLU A 49 21.63 2.56 -4.22
C GLU A 49 21.66 3.81 -3.34
N SER A 50 20.64 4.67 -3.46
CA SER A 50 20.56 5.94 -2.72
C SER A 50 20.25 5.73 -1.26
N ILE A 51 21.09 6.28 -0.36
CA ILE A 51 20.88 6.23 1.10
C ILE A 51 19.55 6.88 1.50
N ASP A 52 19.20 8.01 0.93
CA ASP A 52 17.93 8.71 1.24
C ASP A 52 16.73 7.86 0.83
N ARG A 53 16.82 7.17 -0.31
CA ARG A 53 15.77 6.23 -0.75
C ARG A 53 15.72 4.99 0.14
N ARG A 54 16.86 4.48 0.64
CA ARG A 54 16.86 3.40 1.65
C ARG A 54 16.09 3.79 2.88
N LYS A 55 16.39 4.98 3.43
CA LYS A 55 15.71 5.51 4.63
C LYS A 55 14.21 5.67 4.41
N GLU A 56 13.83 6.32 3.31
CA GLU A 56 12.42 6.55 2.98
C GLU A 56 11.65 5.23 2.82
N ILE A 57 12.14 4.32 1.98
CA ILE A 57 11.46 3.05 1.69
C ILE A 57 11.37 2.18 2.94
N SER A 58 12.47 2.02 3.67
CA SER A 58 12.49 1.18 4.87
C SER A 58 11.60 1.72 5.98
N SER A 59 11.58 3.03 6.19
CA SER A 59 10.71 3.66 7.18
C SER A 59 9.23 3.43 6.86
N VAL A 60 8.84 3.63 5.61
CA VAL A 60 7.44 3.42 5.17
C VAL A 60 7.06 1.95 5.28
N ILE A 61 7.90 1.03 4.81
CA ILE A 61 7.58 -0.41 4.85
C ILE A 61 7.57 -0.92 6.30
N TYR A 62 8.54 -0.54 7.13
CA TYR A 62 8.54 -0.91 8.54
C TYR A 62 7.25 -0.45 9.24
N SER A 63 6.81 0.79 9.00
CA SER A 63 5.57 1.31 9.58
C SER A 63 4.31 0.57 9.13
N ARG A 64 4.31 -0.03 7.94
CA ARG A 64 3.22 -0.90 7.48
C ARG A 64 3.23 -2.23 8.21
N LEU A 65 4.39 -2.87 8.28
CA LEU A 65 4.52 -4.22 8.83
C LEU A 65 4.37 -4.27 10.35
N ILE A 66 4.78 -3.25 11.08
CA ILE A 66 4.58 -3.18 12.55
C ILE A 66 3.11 -3.06 12.96
N ASN A 67 2.23 -2.68 12.05
CA ASN A 67 0.80 -2.54 12.30
C ASN A 67 0.01 -3.85 12.12
N ILE A 68 0.61 -4.91 11.61
CA ILE A 68 0.00 -6.26 11.57
C ILE A 68 0.54 -7.09 12.73
N ASP A 69 -0.23 -8.10 13.16
CA ASP A 69 0.21 -8.99 14.23
C ASP A 69 1.29 -9.98 13.75
N GLU A 70 1.91 -10.65 14.72
CA GLU A 70 3.00 -11.60 14.46
C GLU A 70 2.58 -12.76 13.56
N PHE A 71 1.34 -13.25 13.72
CA PHE A 71 0.81 -14.32 12.88
C PHE A 71 0.72 -13.89 11.41
N LEU A 72 0.14 -12.73 11.14
CA LEU A 72 0.05 -12.18 9.78
C LEU A 72 1.43 -11.83 9.21
N LEU A 73 2.36 -11.32 10.03
CA LEU A 73 3.72 -11.04 9.60
C LEU A 73 4.43 -12.34 9.15
N LYS A 74 4.25 -13.43 9.91
CA LYS A 74 4.79 -14.73 9.56
C LYS A 74 4.15 -15.29 8.30
N GLN A 75 2.82 -15.24 8.19
CA GLN A 75 2.10 -15.64 6.98
C GLN A 75 2.49 -14.80 5.75
N PHE A 76 2.73 -13.51 5.93
CA PHE A 76 3.26 -12.65 4.88
C PHE A 76 4.61 -13.16 4.38
N TYR A 77 5.51 -13.55 5.27
CA TYR A 77 6.86 -13.99 4.90
C TYR A 77 6.89 -15.43 4.35
N GLU A 78 6.22 -16.37 5.01
CA GLU A 78 6.32 -17.81 4.73
C GLU A 78 5.23 -18.32 3.75
N GLY A 79 4.08 -17.62 3.68
CA GLY A 79 2.94 -18.02 2.88
C GLY A 79 3.19 -17.97 1.36
N ASP A 80 2.24 -18.50 0.62
CA ASP A 80 2.25 -18.41 -0.84
C ASP A 80 2.22 -16.95 -1.32
N VAL A 81 2.55 -16.75 -2.59
CA VAL A 81 2.70 -15.40 -3.18
C VAL A 81 1.39 -14.61 -3.14
N GLU A 82 0.26 -15.26 -3.40
CA GLU A 82 -1.05 -14.60 -3.45
C GLU A 82 -1.48 -14.14 -2.06
N THR A 83 -1.49 -15.05 -1.09
CA THR A 83 -1.77 -14.74 0.33
C THR A 83 -0.85 -13.63 0.85
N SER A 84 0.44 -13.74 0.59
CA SER A 84 1.42 -12.73 0.99
C SER A 84 1.12 -11.35 0.40
N LYS A 85 0.73 -11.27 -0.86
CA LYS A 85 0.37 -10.01 -1.51
C LYS A 85 -0.87 -9.37 -0.87
N PHE A 86 -1.88 -10.16 -0.52
CA PHE A 86 -3.08 -9.65 0.14
C PHE A 86 -2.80 -9.16 1.55
N ILE A 87 -1.95 -9.87 2.31
CA ILE A 87 -1.51 -9.39 3.62
C ILE A 87 -0.79 -8.05 3.50
N LEU A 88 0.03 -7.87 2.46
CA LEU A 88 0.70 -6.58 2.24
C LEU A 88 -0.30 -5.46 1.90
N VAL A 89 -1.33 -5.71 1.08
CA VAL A 89 -2.40 -4.73 0.83
C VAL A 89 -3.11 -4.38 2.13
N TYR A 90 -3.43 -5.37 2.96
CA TYR A 90 -4.02 -5.15 4.28
C TYR A 90 -3.13 -4.28 5.17
N ALA A 91 -1.83 -4.56 5.24
CA ALA A 91 -0.86 -3.78 6.01
C ALA A 91 -0.77 -2.32 5.50
N ILE A 92 -0.82 -2.11 4.17
CA ILE A 92 -0.86 -0.78 3.57
C ILE A 92 -2.15 -0.06 3.97
N ALA A 93 -3.30 -0.68 3.82
CA ALA A 93 -4.60 -0.09 4.15
C ALA A 93 -4.70 0.24 5.65
N LYS A 94 -4.14 -0.59 6.51
CA LYS A 94 -4.11 -0.36 7.97
C LYS A 94 -3.21 0.81 8.37
N SER A 95 -2.16 1.10 7.59
CA SER A 95 -1.21 2.18 7.85
C SER A 95 -1.51 3.48 7.11
N ASP A 96 -2.28 3.43 6.03
CA ASP A 96 -2.64 4.60 5.20
C ASP A 96 -4.16 4.72 5.07
N MET A 97 -4.73 5.63 5.87
CA MET A 97 -6.18 5.82 5.94
C MET A 97 -6.80 6.30 4.63
N LEU A 98 -6.05 7.04 3.80
CA LEU A 98 -6.60 7.49 2.52
C LEU A 98 -6.71 6.32 1.54
N PHE A 99 -5.74 5.41 1.55
CA PHE A 99 -5.81 4.19 0.78
C PHE A 99 -6.92 3.26 1.30
N PHE A 100 -7.10 3.16 2.62
CA PHE A 100 -8.22 2.42 3.21
C PHE A 100 -9.56 2.96 2.72
N ASP A 101 -9.76 4.28 2.78
CA ASP A 101 -10.99 4.91 2.29
C ASP A 101 -11.19 4.65 0.79
N PHE A 102 -10.14 4.71 -0.02
CA PHE A 102 -10.21 4.35 -1.44
C PHE A 102 -10.65 2.90 -1.67
N MET A 103 -10.08 1.96 -0.92
CA MET A 103 -10.46 0.54 -1.01
C MET A 103 -11.93 0.32 -0.61
N PHE A 104 -12.39 1.04 0.38
CA PHE A 104 -13.77 0.93 0.88
C PHE A 104 -14.79 1.63 -0.02
N GLU A 105 -14.49 2.85 -0.50
CA GLU A 105 -15.45 3.68 -1.22
C GLU A 105 -15.44 3.37 -2.74
N ILE A 106 -14.28 3.10 -3.33
CA ILE A 106 -14.13 2.95 -4.79
C ILE A 106 -13.94 1.50 -5.20
N TYR A 107 -12.95 0.81 -4.61
CA TYR A 107 -12.63 -0.56 -5.05
C TYR A 107 -13.77 -1.53 -4.70
N ARG A 108 -14.34 -1.44 -3.50
CA ARG A 108 -15.48 -2.27 -3.11
C ARG A 108 -16.68 -2.05 -4.03
N GLU A 109 -16.98 -0.80 -4.39
CA GLU A 109 -18.09 -0.50 -5.30
C GLU A 109 -17.85 -1.09 -6.70
N ALA A 110 -16.61 -1.11 -7.18
CA ALA A 110 -16.27 -1.79 -8.43
C ALA A 110 -16.46 -3.32 -8.35
N LEU A 111 -16.30 -3.94 -7.16
CA LEU A 111 -16.50 -5.39 -6.97
C LEU A 111 -17.97 -5.79 -6.88
N VAL A 112 -18.81 -4.97 -6.23
CA VAL A 112 -20.21 -5.33 -5.91
C VAL A 112 -21.22 -4.63 -6.81
N GLY A 113 -20.82 -3.55 -7.47
CA GLY A 113 -21.67 -2.76 -8.37
C GLY A 113 -21.76 -3.35 -9.78
N ASN A 114 -22.49 -2.63 -10.63
CA ASN A 114 -22.63 -2.99 -12.04
C ASN A 114 -21.42 -2.62 -12.90
N LYS A 115 -20.45 -1.89 -12.35
CA LYS A 115 -19.24 -1.40 -13.00
C LYS A 115 -18.06 -2.14 -12.40
N ASP A 116 -17.51 -3.11 -13.15
CA ASP A 116 -16.39 -3.97 -12.72
C ASP A 116 -15.00 -3.33 -12.94
N TYR A 117 -14.96 -2.03 -13.16
CA TYR A 117 -13.72 -1.28 -13.40
C TYR A 117 -13.68 0.05 -12.64
N ILE A 118 -12.47 0.53 -12.40
CA ILE A 118 -12.16 1.84 -11.82
C ILE A 118 -11.53 2.69 -12.92
N SER A 119 -12.17 3.79 -13.28
CA SER A 119 -11.70 4.74 -14.30
C SER A 119 -10.78 5.81 -13.70
N ILE A 120 -10.15 6.63 -14.55
CA ILE A 120 -9.40 7.81 -14.11
C ILE A 120 -10.33 8.78 -13.37
N ASP A 121 -11.54 8.98 -13.89
CA ASP A 121 -12.52 9.88 -13.27
C ASP A 121 -12.91 9.45 -11.86
N ASP A 122 -12.93 8.13 -11.56
CA ASP A 122 -13.21 7.64 -10.20
C ASP A 122 -12.09 8.05 -9.23
N PHE A 123 -10.82 8.05 -9.66
CA PHE A 123 -9.72 8.57 -8.84
C PHE A 123 -9.83 10.09 -8.65
N ASP A 124 -10.12 10.82 -9.71
CA ASP A 124 -10.22 12.29 -9.66
C ASP A 124 -11.38 12.72 -8.76
N ASN A 125 -12.55 12.08 -8.89
CA ASN A 125 -13.72 12.34 -8.04
C ASN A 125 -13.45 11.97 -6.58
N PHE A 126 -12.79 10.84 -6.31
CA PHE A 126 -12.40 10.45 -4.96
C PHE A 126 -11.52 11.51 -4.30
N PHE A 127 -10.45 11.94 -4.97
CA PHE A 127 -9.56 12.97 -4.41
C PHE A 127 -10.25 14.32 -4.29
N ALA A 128 -11.11 14.70 -5.22
CA ALA A 128 -11.90 15.93 -5.14
C ALA A 128 -12.79 15.94 -3.89
N ALA A 129 -13.53 14.87 -3.64
CA ALA A 129 -14.36 14.73 -2.43
C ALA A 129 -13.53 14.78 -1.13
N LYS A 130 -12.34 14.14 -1.11
CA LYS A 130 -11.46 14.21 0.08
C LYS A 130 -10.88 15.60 0.31
N LYS A 131 -10.63 16.38 -0.75
CA LYS A 131 -10.21 17.80 -0.63
C LYS A 131 -11.23 18.68 0.08
N GLU A 132 -12.50 18.44 -0.17
CA GLU A 132 -13.58 19.21 0.43
C GLU A 132 -13.70 18.98 1.94
N THR A 133 -13.25 17.82 2.41
CA THR A 133 -13.46 17.38 3.80
C THR A 133 -12.20 17.35 4.66
N ASP A 134 -11.01 17.43 4.05
CA ASP A 134 -9.74 17.33 4.77
C ASP A 134 -8.72 18.38 4.31
N LEU A 135 -8.22 19.19 5.26
CA LEU A 135 -7.28 20.28 5.01
C LEU A 135 -5.90 19.78 4.51
N ILE A 136 -5.47 18.60 4.91
CA ILE A 136 -4.19 18.04 4.46
C ILE A 136 -4.31 17.68 2.98
N VAL A 137 -5.39 16.97 2.61
CA VAL A 137 -5.65 16.63 1.21
C VAL A 137 -5.88 17.88 0.36
N ALA A 138 -6.58 18.89 0.90
CA ALA A 138 -6.81 20.16 0.22
C ALA A 138 -5.51 20.91 -0.12
N SER A 139 -4.47 20.74 0.71
CA SER A 139 -3.15 21.36 0.48
C SER A 139 -2.34 20.70 -0.66
N TRP A 140 -2.74 19.51 -1.12
CA TRP A 140 -1.99 18.80 -2.15
C TRP A 140 -2.28 19.33 -3.55
N GLY A 141 -1.21 19.55 -4.31
CA GLY A 141 -1.30 19.93 -5.72
C GLY A 141 -1.68 18.74 -6.61
N HIS A 142 -2.08 19.06 -7.85
CA HIS A 142 -2.47 18.07 -8.86
C HIS A 142 -1.41 16.97 -9.06
N TYR A 143 -0.14 17.32 -9.10
CA TYR A 143 0.95 16.34 -9.21
C TYR A 143 0.91 15.26 -8.10
N THR A 144 0.71 15.67 -6.84
CA THR A 144 0.63 14.72 -5.73
C THR A 144 -0.54 13.74 -5.90
N MET A 145 -1.71 14.22 -6.32
CA MET A 145 -2.88 13.38 -6.55
C MET A 145 -2.69 12.40 -7.70
N THR A 146 -2.14 12.89 -8.82
CA THR A 146 -1.80 12.03 -9.96
C THR A 146 -0.82 10.92 -9.57
N GLN A 147 0.19 11.23 -8.75
CA GLN A 147 1.14 10.21 -8.28
C GLN A 147 0.52 9.23 -7.27
N LEU A 148 -0.42 9.69 -6.43
CA LEU A 148 -1.19 8.81 -5.54
C LEU A 148 -2.09 7.87 -6.35
N ALA A 149 -2.86 8.38 -7.32
CA ALA A 149 -3.67 7.56 -8.22
C ALA A 149 -2.83 6.49 -8.92
N LYS A 150 -1.65 6.87 -9.43
CA LYS A 150 -0.68 5.92 -10.02
C LYS A 150 -0.21 4.88 -8.98
N GLY A 151 0.07 5.30 -7.77
CA GLY A 151 0.46 4.41 -6.68
C GLY A 151 -0.62 3.41 -6.32
N TYR A 152 -1.88 3.84 -6.20
CA TYR A 152 -3.03 2.97 -5.92
C TYR A 152 -3.25 1.96 -7.05
N ARG A 153 -3.21 2.41 -8.30
CA ARG A 153 -3.29 1.52 -9.47
C ARG A 153 -2.19 0.46 -9.47
N ASN A 154 -0.96 0.83 -9.13
CA ASN A 154 0.15 -0.11 -9.03
C ASN A 154 -0.08 -1.13 -7.90
N ILE A 155 -0.58 -0.71 -6.73
CA ILE A 155 -0.91 -1.63 -5.64
C ILE A 155 -1.94 -2.66 -6.11
N LEU A 156 -3.03 -2.23 -6.74
CA LEU A 156 -4.08 -3.13 -7.23
C LEU A 156 -3.54 -4.14 -8.25
N VAL A 157 -2.74 -3.68 -9.21
CA VAL A 157 -2.18 -4.55 -10.27
C VAL A 157 -1.13 -5.50 -9.71
N ASP A 158 -0.16 -4.98 -8.93
CA ASP A 158 0.95 -5.78 -8.42
C ASP A 158 0.48 -6.81 -7.37
N SER A 159 -0.63 -6.52 -6.67
CA SER A 159 -1.25 -7.46 -5.74
C SER A 159 -2.13 -8.53 -6.41
N GLY A 160 -2.52 -8.34 -7.67
CA GLY A 160 -3.47 -9.20 -8.35
C GLY A 160 -4.95 -8.86 -8.08
N MET A 161 -5.22 -7.77 -7.34
CA MET A 161 -6.57 -7.27 -7.08
C MET A 161 -7.17 -6.50 -8.26
N GLY A 162 -6.36 -6.16 -9.25
CA GLY A 162 -6.79 -5.44 -10.44
C GLY A 162 -5.97 -5.79 -11.66
N GLU A 163 -6.58 -5.68 -12.81
CA GLU A 163 -5.94 -5.86 -14.12
C GLU A 163 -6.01 -4.56 -14.92
N ARG A 164 -4.93 -4.22 -15.63
CA ARG A 164 -4.91 -3.04 -16.49
C ARG A 164 -5.75 -3.27 -17.73
N ASP A 165 -6.75 -2.44 -17.91
CA ASP A 165 -7.54 -2.34 -19.14
C ASP A 165 -7.46 -0.92 -19.70
N LYS A 166 -6.54 -0.69 -20.64
CA LYS A 166 -6.24 0.63 -21.21
C LYS A 166 -5.94 1.68 -20.11
N ARG A 167 -6.86 2.62 -19.88
CA ARG A 167 -6.75 3.66 -18.85
C ARG A 167 -7.42 3.27 -17.54
N ASN A 168 -8.20 2.18 -17.54
CA ASN A 168 -8.96 1.70 -16.38
C ASN A 168 -8.21 0.61 -15.63
N ILE A 169 -8.71 0.28 -14.45
CA ILE A 169 -8.35 -0.93 -13.70
C ILE A 169 -9.60 -1.78 -13.57
N LYS A 170 -9.61 -2.96 -14.17
CA LYS A 170 -10.64 -3.95 -13.95
C LYS A 170 -10.44 -4.54 -12.54
N ALA A 171 -11.47 -4.45 -11.69
CA ALA A 171 -11.44 -5.04 -10.36
C ALA A 171 -11.60 -6.56 -10.44
N ILE A 172 -10.72 -7.30 -9.74
CA ILE A 172 -10.74 -8.76 -9.73
C ILE A 172 -11.38 -9.23 -8.43
N LYS A 173 -12.45 -10.03 -8.54
CA LYS A 173 -13.05 -10.71 -7.39
C LYS A 173 -12.10 -11.81 -6.92
N LEU A 174 -11.61 -11.68 -5.71
CA LEU A 174 -10.79 -12.72 -5.09
C LEU A 174 -11.67 -13.92 -4.76
N MET A 175 -11.31 -15.09 -5.26
CA MET A 175 -11.86 -16.34 -4.75
C MET A 175 -11.05 -16.73 -3.51
N ILE A 176 -11.60 -16.45 -2.33
CA ILE A 176 -11.04 -16.99 -1.09
C ILE A 176 -11.46 -18.47 -1.06
N HIS A 177 -10.53 -19.35 -1.29
CA HIS A 177 -10.76 -20.77 -1.01
C HIS A 177 -10.87 -20.93 0.50
N PRO A 178 -11.98 -21.50 1.02
CA PRO A 178 -12.02 -21.86 2.42
C PRO A 178 -10.91 -22.88 2.70
N ALA A 179 -10.11 -22.58 3.73
CA ALA A 179 -9.08 -23.48 4.23
C ALA A 179 -9.70 -24.75 4.83
#